data_88aa986f69e5582dc83c590ec6f91cff
#
_entry.id   88aa986f69e5582dc83c590ec6f91cff
#
_cell.length_a   1.000
_cell.length_b   1.000
_cell.length_c   1.000
_cell.angle_alpha   90.00
_cell.angle_beta   90.00
_cell.angle_gamma   90.00
#
_symmetry.space_group_name_H-M   'P 1'
#
loop_
_entity.id
_entity.type
_entity.pdbx_description
1 polymer ?
#
loop_
_entity_poly.entity_id
_entity_poly.type
_entity_poly.pdbx_seq_one_letter_code
_entity_poly.pdbx_strand_id
1 'polypeptide(L)'
;MIFGLSTLPLLFTSIASCGATAISARDINARQTCSNGPASRNCWSGGFDIDTNVYESWPSTGQTVTYDLRITNTTCNPDGGPKKWCALINGQYPGPVIRANWGDNLRIIVHNDLQNNGTSIHWHGIRQLNSCIQDGTNGVTECPIAPGTTKTYEWRATQHGTSWYHSHHTSQYGEGVVGSIIIDGPATANYDVDLGVLPLTEWFYEQIFVLLWKDLYGPGAPPASQNVLVNGSMIDGAGHGRYTKLSIQKGKTYRLRFVNTAVNHMFHVSLDKHPFTVIAADLAPIKPYTTTDLKINIGQRYDVVFTADQDVSNYWLRVQPASGGCGRSRIYDNAAVTVGAILHYDGAQDELPASTGATLSPACADEVFSPFKALPVPSSTFAARSEELDFISGRGNQNIVNWFVDGSSMDVDWEKPTLDYVRDGNTSYLSSMNVVEMPEANQWYFWIIQNQLNANPNIPHPIHLHGHDFWLLGSGTGKFSGSTEGLNFDTAIRRDVATLPASGWLVLAFPSDNPGAWLMHCHIAWHASQGLSMQFLERKSEITGTVGSMADFDQGCTEWSRYWNSPTRSGVDEDSGLRRPPPPYQFSGPGSGI
;
A
#
# COMPACT_ATOMS: atom_id res chain seq x y z
N MET A 1 -33.38 25.57 72.14
CA MET A 1 -33.62 26.66 71.22
C MET A 1 -32.27 27.15 70.68
N ILE A 2 -32.18 27.32 69.44
CA ILE A 2 -31.09 27.86 68.59
C ILE A 2 -30.50 26.77 67.70
N PHE A 3 -30.94 26.84 66.46
CA PHE A 3 -30.46 26.07 65.31
C PHE A 3 -29.10 26.57 64.84
N GLY A 4 -28.13 25.69 64.64
CA GLY A 4 -26.86 25.98 63.95
C GLY A 4 -26.91 25.40 62.54
N LEU A 5 -26.89 26.27 61.51
CA LEU A 5 -26.68 25.90 60.13
C LEU A 5 -25.22 25.52 59.89
N SER A 6 -24.96 24.32 59.44
CA SER A 6 -23.68 23.91 58.89
C SER A 6 -23.65 24.10 57.36
N THR A 7 -22.76 24.97 56.92
CA THR A 7 -22.47 25.21 55.50
C THR A 7 -21.51 24.14 54.96
N LEU A 8 -21.94 23.38 53.94
CA LEU A 8 -21.09 22.52 53.12
C LEU A 8 -20.32 23.37 52.11
N PRO A 9 -19.04 23.14 51.88
CA PRO A 9 -18.35 23.77 50.73
C PRO A 9 -18.62 23.03 49.45
N LEU A 10 -19.08 23.74 48.41
CA LEU A 10 -19.12 23.26 47.04
C LEU A 10 -17.68 23.12 46.49
N LEU A 11 -17.29 21.91 46.15
CA LEU A 11 -16.14 21.66 45.30
C LEU A 11 -16.50 22.04 43.85
N PHE A 12 -15.87 23.07 43.34
CA PHE A 12 -15.84 23.35 41.91
C PHE A 12 -14.81 22.42 41.24
N THR A 13 -15.27 21.42 40.52
CA THR A 13 -14.44 20.67 39.55
C THR A 13 -14.23 21.54 38.34
N SER A 14 -13.00 22.00 38.15
CA SER A 14 -12.57 22.67 36.92
C SER A 14 -12.52 21.65 35.75
N ILE A 15 -13.48 21.77 34.85
CA ILE A 15 -13.43 21.11 33.55
C ILE A 15 -12.34 21.83 32.75
N ALA A 16 -11.21 21.17 32.54
CA ALA A 16 -10.20 21.61 31.59
C ALA A 16 -10.78 21.44 30.17
N SER A 17 -11.26 22.54 29.60
CA SER A 17 -11.59 22.57 28.17
C SER A 17 -10.29 22.46 27.38
N CYS A 18 -10.14 21.39 26.62
CA CYS A 18 -9.13 21.26 25.60
C CYS A 18 -9.42 22.32 24.52
N GLY A 19 -8.72 23.43 24.61
CA GLY A 19 -8.86 24.56 23.67
C GLY A 19 -8.24 24.18 22.33
N ALA A 20 -9.08 23.87 21.35
CA ALA A 20 -8.67 23.97 19.97
C ALA A 20 -8.22 25.43 19.73
N THR A 21 -6.94 25.66 19.48
CA THR A 21 -6.40 26.98 19.13
C THR A 21 -7.02 27.40 17.81
N ALA A 22 -8.01 28.29 17.86
CA ALA A 22 -8.56 28.91 16.67
C ALA A 22 -7.44 29.68 15.96
N ILE A 23 -7.11 29.27 14.74
CA ILE A 23 -6.19 30.00 13.87
C ILE A 23 -6.74 31.40 13.71
N SER A 24 -5.93 32.43 14.01
CA SER A 24 -6.40 33.80 13.99
C SER A 24 -6.78 34.22 12.55
N ALA A 25 -7.78 35.06 12.40
CA ALA A 25 -8.20 35.58 11.10
C ALA A 25 -7.06 36.34 10.35
N ARG A 26 -5.99 36.74 11.05
CA ARG A 26 -4.78 37.33 10.45
C ARG A 26 -3.92 36.27 9.76
N ASP A 27 -3.82 35.04 10.32
CA ASP A 27 -3.06 33.95 9.71
C ASP A 27 -3.77 33.41 8.48
N ILE A 28 -5.11 33.40 8.48
CA ILE A 28 -5.92 33.01 7.32
C ILE A 28 -5.74 33.99 6.15
N ASN A 29 -5.73 35.30 6.41
CA ASN A 29 -5.57 36.30 5.37
C ASN A 29 -4.15 36.32 4.76
N ALA A 30 -3.10 36.00 5.51
CA ALA A 30 -1.73 35.93 4.98
C ALA A 30 -1.50 34.70 4.08
N ARG A 31 -2.24 33.61 4.31
CA ARG A 31 -2.17 32.37 3.51
C ARG A 31 -3.01 32.41 2.22
N GLN A 32 -3.92 33.38 2.09
CA GLN A 32 -4.88 33.48 0.97
C GLN A 32 -4.25 33.88 -0.38
N THR A 33 -2.98 34.23 -0.43
CA THR A 33 -2.28 34.69 -1.65
C THR A 33 -1.47 33.61 -2.36
N CYS A 34 -1.34 32.41 -1.78
CA CYS A 34 -0.55 31.33 -2.33
C CYS A 34 -1.41 30.41 -3.20
N SER A 35 -1.16 30.37 -4.52
CA SER A 35 -1.86 29.49 -5.46
C SER A 35 -0.91 28.48 -6.09
N ASN A 36 -1.34 27.21 -6.22
CA ASN A 36 -0.55 26.18 -6.86
C ASN A 36 -0.35 26.46 -8.34
N GLY A 37 0.90 26.45 -8.78
CA GLY A 37 1.28 26.68 -10.17
C GLY A 37 2.69 26.16 -10.46
N PRO A 38 3.16 26.18 -11.71
CA PRO A 38 4.47 25.62 -12.08
C PRO A 38 5.65 26.18 -11.27
N ALA A 39 5.59 27.44 -10.83
CA ALA A 39 6.62 28.10 -10.03
C ALA A 39 6.30 28.17 -8.52
N SER A 40 5.18 27.57 -8.10
CA SER A 40 4.68 27.63 -6.71
C SER A 40 3.96 26.34 -6.30
N ARG A 41 4.57 25.20 -6.60
CA ARG A 41 3.99 23.89 -6.29
C ARG A 41 3.86 23.61 -4.79
N ASN A 42 4.60 24.32 -3.97
CA ASN A 42 4.47 24.26 -2.51
C ASN A 42 3.16 24.85 -1.99
N CYS A 43 2.46 25.66 -2.79
CA CYS A 43 1.16 26.25 -2.45
C CYS A 43 -0.01 25.29 -2.71
N TRP A 44 -1.10 25.46 -1.97
CA TRP A 44 -2.38 24.84 -2.24
C TRP A 44 -3.52 25.84 -2.09
N SER A 45 -4.74 25.38 -1.97
CA SER A 45 -5.95 26.20 -1.83
C SER A 45 -6.37 26.40 -0.36
N GLY A 46 -7.14 27.42 -0.05
CA GLY A 46 -7.76 27.62 1.26
C GLY A 46 -6.79 27.86 2.41
N GLY A 47 -5.58 28.35 2.13
CA GLY A 47 -4.54 28.61 3.15
C GLY A 47 -3.73 27.38 3.53
N PHE A 48 -3.88 26.28 2.81
CA PHE A 48 -3.08 25.07 2.95
C PHE A 48 -1.87 25.11 2.00
N ASP A 49 -0.80 24.47 2.41
CA ASP A 49 0.47 24.38 1.68
C ASP A 49 1.25 23.13 2.10
N ILE A 50 2.47 22.99 1.60
CA ILE A 50 3.36 21.85 1.89
C ILE A 50 3.79 21.78 3.37
N ASP A 51 3.74 22.89 4.12
CA ASP A 51 4.06 22.93 5.54
C ASP A 51 2.89 22.49 6.44
N THR A 52 1.75 22.19 5.87
CA THR A 52 0.57 21.72 6.63
C THR A 52 0.83 20.34 7.25
N ASN A 53 0.51 20.20 8.54
CA ASN A 53 0.50 18.90 9.19
C ASN A 53 -0.78 18.14 8.83
N VAL A 54 -0.69 17.17 7.93
CA VAL A 54 -1.83 16.35 7.46
C VAL A 54 -2.47 15.48 8.56
N TYR A 55 -1.81 15.30 9.70
CA TYR A 55 -2.37 14.63 10.88
C TYR A 55 -3.34 15.52 11.66
N GLU A 56 -3.15 16.83 11.60
CA GLU A 56 -3.93 17.79 12.37
C GLU A 56 -4.99 18.51 11.53
N SER A 57 -4.69 18.74 10.23
CA SER A 57 -5.57 19.54 9.39
C SER A 57 -5.44 19.22 7.90
N TRP A 58 -6.55 19.33 7.19
CA TRP A 58 -6.69 19.15 5.75
C TRP A 58 -7.81 20.05 5.20
N PRO A 59 -7.80 20.36 3.90
CA PRO A 59 -8.86 21.13 3.27
C PRO A 59 -10.23 20.45 3.39
N SER A 60 -11.29 21.23 3.27
CA SER A 60 -12.64 20.73 3.02
C SER A 60 -13.15 21.42 1.77
N THR A 61 -13.18 20.70 0.67
CA THR A 61 -13.63 21.23 -0.63
C THR A 61 -15.16 21.22 -0.74
N GLY A 62 -15.83 20.38 0.04
CA GLY A 62 -17.25 20.09 -0.09
C GLY A 62 -17.62 19.32 -1.36
N GLN A 63 -16.62 18.90 -2.16
CA GLN A 63 -16.84 18.12 -3.37
C GLN A 63 -16.83 16.63 -3.07
N THR A 64 -17.63 15.87 -3.83
CA THR A 64 -17.58 14.41 -3.88
C THR A 64 -17.25 13.98 -5.30
N VAL A 65 -16.15 13.25 -5.45
CA VAL A 65 -15.73 12.65 -6.72
C VAL A 65 -16.20 11.22 -6.75
N THR A 66 -16.96 10.85 -7.79
CA THR A 66 -17.56 9.51 -7.90
C THR A 66 -16.91 8.71 -9.02
N TYR A 67 -16.62 7.45 -8.74
CA TYR A 67 -16.13 6.45 -9.69
C TYR A 67 -17.04 5.23 -9.70
N ASP A 68 -17.19 4.60 -10.86
CA ASP A 68 -17.87 3.31 -11.06
C ASP A 68 -16.86 2.31 -11.61
N LEU A 69 -16.55 1.28 -10.84
CA LEU A 69 -15.55 0.27 -11.14
C LEU A 69 -16.22 -1.10 -11.29
N ARG A 70 -16.09 -1.70 -12.47
CA ARG A 70 -16.61 -3.04 -12.76
C ARG A 70 -15.48 -4.02 -12.92
N ILE A 71 -15.46 -5.03 -12.07
CA ILE A 71 -14.46 -6.10 -12.08
C ILE A 71 -15.03 -7.26 -12.88
N THR A 72 -14.43 -7.54 -14.04
CA THR A 72 -14.88 -8.57 -14.98
C THR A 72 -13.74 -9.49 -15.34
N ASN A 73 -14.02 -10.77 -15.55
CA ASN A 73 -13.04 -11.70 -16.10
C ASN A 73 -13.01 -11.61 -17.65
N THR A 74 -11.79 -11.71 -18.17
CA THR A 74 -11.53 -11.68 -19.62
C THR A 74 -10.19 -12.35 -19.91
N THR A 75 -9.75 -12.34 -21.17
CA THR A 75 -8.38 -12.70 -21.52
C THR A 75 -7.58 -11.46 -21.87
N CYS A 76 -6.33 -11.41 -21.46
CA CYS A 76 -5.42 -10.31 -21.73
C CYS A 76 -4.01 -10.77 -22.08
N ASN A 77 -3.25 -9.90 -22.76
CA ASN A 77 -1.83 -10.08 -23.11
C ASN A 77 -1.16 -8.71 -23.29
N PRO A 78 -0.92 -7.96 -22.20
CA PRO A 78 -0.47 -6.57 -22.25
C PRO A 78 0.93 -6.39 -22.85
N ASP A 79 1.75 -7.42 -22.88
CA ASP A 79 3.08 -7.45 -23.50
C ASP A 79 3.09 -8.08 -24.91
N GLY A 80 1.91 -8.45 -25.44
CA GLY A 80 1.80 -9.14 -26.73
C GLY A 80 2.12 -10.64 -26.67
N GLY A 81 2.50 -11.17 -25.52
CA GLY A 81 2.78 -12.58 -25.27
C GLY A 81 1.53 -13.46 -25.26
N PRO A 82 1.60 -14.66 -24.67
CA PRO A 82 0.44 -15.56 -24.57
C PRO A 82 -0.72 -14.90 -23.85
N LYS A 83 -1.94 -15.10 -24.37
CA LYS A 83 -3.16 -14.69 -23.67
C LYS A 83 -3.37 -15.55 -22.44
N LYS A 84 -3.67 -14.93 -21.32
CA LYS A 84 -4.11 -15.60 -20.09
C LYS A 84 -5.46 -15.08 -19.63
N TRP A 85 -6.08 -15.74 -18.69
CA TRP A 85 -7.22 -15.22 -17.95
C TRP A 85 -6.78 -14.06 -17.06
N CYS A 86 -7.58 -12.99 -16.99
CA CYS A 86 -7.35 -11.79 -16.21
C CYS A 86 -8.66 -11.33 -15.58
N ALA A 87 -8.56 -10.73 -14.40
CA ALA A 87 -9.64 -9.95 -13.80
C ALA A 87 -9.34 -8.46 -14.01
N LEU A 88 -10.13 -7.77 -14.80
CA LEU A 88 -9.87 -6.38 -15.19
C LEU A 88 -10.93 -5.42 -14.64
N ILE A 89 -10.49 -4.21 -14.31
CA ILE A 89 -11.37 -3.12 -13.89
C ILE A 89 -11.73 -2.29 -15.11
N ASN A 90 -13.04 -2.20 -15.40
CA ASN A 90 -13.57 -1.50 -16.57
C ASN A 90 -12.94 -1.95 -17.91
N GLY A 91 -12.55 -3.23 -17.98
CA GLY A 91 -11.99 -3.85 -19.19
C GLY A 91 -10.59 -3.37 -19.57
N GLN A 92 -9.85 -2.69 -18.69
CA GLN A 92 -8.50 -2.18 -18.97
C GLN A 92 -7.48 -2.63 -17.92
N TYR A 93 -6.21 -2.63 -18.30
CA TYR A 93 -5.08 -2.92 -17.44
C TYR A 93 -3.95 -1.87 -17.61
N PRO A 94 -3.45 -1.25 -16.56
CA PRO A 94 -4.04 -1.18 -15.23
C PRO A 94 -5.46 -0.56 -15.25
N GLY A 95 -6.22 -0.72 -14.17
CA GLY A 95 -7.53 -0.10 -14.01
C GLY A 95 -7.49 1.44 -14.08
N PRO A 96 -8.65 2.12 -14.10
CA PRO A 96 -8.74 3.57 -14.21
C PRO A 96 -7.95 4.29 -13.11
N VAL A 97 -7.32 5.42 -13.45
CA VAL A 97 -6.72 6.30 -12.44
C VAL A 97 -7.83 7.01 -11.67
N ILE A 98 -7.87 6.82 -10.36
CA ILE A 98 -8.70 7.61 -9.45
C ILE A 98 -7.95 8.90 -9.13
N ARG A 99 -8.55 10.06 -9.45
CA ARG A 99 -7.95 11.36 -9.19
C ARG A 99 -8.92 12.27 -8.46
N ALA A 100 -8.46 12.88 -7.37
CA ALA A 100 -9.21 13.82 -6.57
C ALA A 100 -8.28 14.92 -6.04
N ASN A 101 -8.83 15.99 -5.49
CA ASN A 101 -8.04 16.99 -4.78
C ASN A 101 -7.94 16.64 -3.31
N TRP A 102 -6.90 17.09 -2.66
CA TRP A 102 -6.76 17.05 -1.23
C TRP A 102 -7.96 17.73 -0.55
N GLY A 103 -8.67 16.98 0.28
CA GLY A 103 -9.88 17.41 0.98
C GLY A 103 -11.21 17.05 0.31
N ASP A 104 -11.20 16.46 -0.90
CA ASP A 104 -12.39 15.90 -1.53
C ASP A 104 -12.89 14.67 -0.78
N ASN A 105 -14.18 14.39 -0.88
CA ASN A 105 -14.75 13.10 -0.57
C ASN A 105 -14.73 12.23 -1.83
N LEU A 106 -14.40 10.96 -1.67
CA LEU A 106 -14.47 9.97 -2.73
C LEU A 106 -15.64 9.03 -2.47
N ARG A 107 -16.37 8.74 -3.53
CA ARG A 107 -17.42 7.72 -3.57
C ARG A 107 -17.13 6.77 -4.70
N ILE A 108 -16.76 5.52 -4.38
CA ILE A 108 -16.32 4.55 -5.37
C ILE A 108 -17.26 3.35 -5.30
N ILE A 109 -17.99 3.13 -6.39
CA ILE A 109 -18.95 2.05 -6.55
C ILE A 109 -18.23 0.89 -7.22
N VAL A 110 -18.10 -0.24 -6.53
CA VAL A 110 -17.40 -1.43 -7.02
C VAL A 110 -18.41 -2.53 -7.27
N HIS A 111 -18.51 -2.95 -8.55
CA HIS A 111 -19.35 -4.07 -8.97
C HIS A 111 -18.48 -5.31 -9.16
N ASN A 112 -18.83 -6.39 -8.49
CA ASN A 112 -18.23 -7.69 -8.76
C ASN A 112 -19.01 -8.42 -9.85
N ASP A 113 -18.61 -8.22 -11.10
CA ASP A 113 -19.18 -8.91 -12.25
C ASP A 113 -18.40 -10.22 -12.60
N LEU A 114 -17.53 -10.69 -11.69
CA LEU A 114 -16.92 -12.03 -11.77
C LEU A 114 -18.01 -13.09 -11.58
N GLN A 115 -17.79 -14.26 -12.18
CA GLN A 115 -18.80 -15.34 -12.15
C GLN A 115 -18.71 -16.19 -10.90
N ASN A 116 -17.54 -16.30 -10.31
CA ASN A 116 -17.23 -17.33 -9.32
C ASN A 116 -16.26 -16.92 -8.21
N ASN A 117 -15.72 -15.72 -8.21
CA ASN A 117 -14.78 -15.26 -7.18
C ASN A 117 -15.33 -14.07 -6.39
N GLY A 118 -15.11 -14.06 -5.09
CA GLY A 118 -15.17 -12.85 -4.30
C GLY A 118 -14.14 -11.81 -4.79
N THR A 119 -14.30 -10.59 -4.36
CA THR A 119 -13.33 -9.52 -4.57
C THR A 119 -13.40 -8.51 -3.43
N SER A 120 -12.46 -7.59 -3.40
CA SER A 120 -12.49 -6.39 -2.56
C SER A 120 -11.63 -5.32 -3.20
N ILE A 121 -11.68 -4.09 -2.69
CA ILE A 121 -10.72 -3.05 -3.07
C ILE A 121 -10.16 -2.41 -1.82
N HIS A 122 -8.86 -2.57 -1.62
CA HIS A 122 -8.09 -1.83 -0.63
C HIS A 122 -7.51 -0.55 -1.24
N TRP A 123 -7.58 0.52 -0.47
CA TRP A 123 -7.07 1.86 -0.83
C TRP A 123 -5.72 2.05 -0.18
N HIS A 124 -4.70 1.48 -0.82
CA HIS A 124 -3.37 1.36 -0.25
C HIS A 124 -2.78 2.70 0.23
N GLY A 125 -2.33 2.75 1.47
CA GLY A 125 -1.73 3.93 2.10
C GLY A 125 -2.70 5.07 2.46
N ILE A 126 -4.00 4.93 2.17
CA ILE A 126 -5.01 5.88 2.62
C ILE A 126 -5.34 5.60 4.09
N ARG A 127 -5.24 6.63 4.95
CA ARG A 127 -5.44 6.47 6.41
C ARG A 127 -6.81 5.94 6.81
N GLN A 128 -7.82 6.08 5.96
CA GLN A 128 -9.20 5.70 6.32
C GLN A 128 -9.63 6.25 7.68
N LEU A 129 -9.30 7.53 7.93
CA LEU A 129 -9.50 8.17 9.23
C LEU A 129 -10.97 8.12 9.64
N ASN A 130 -11.25 7.41 10.75
CA ASN A 130 -12.60 7.13 11.26
C ASN A 130 -13.52 6.37 10.28
N SER A 131 -12.96 5.65 9.32
CA SER A 131 -13.72 4.93 8.28
C SER A 131 -13.17 3.53 8.00
N CYS A 132 -12.73 2.80 9.03
CA CYS A 132 -12.06 1.50 8.87
C CYS A 132 -12.91 0.46 8.11
N ILE A 133 -14.24 0.53 8.13
CA ILE A 133 -15.13 -0.32 7.32
C ILE A 133 -14.97 -0.10 5.80
N GLN A 134 -14.24 0.95 5.40
CA GLN A 134 -13.96 1.29 4.00
C GLN A 134 -12.56 0.82 3.56
N ASP A 135 -11.80 0.16 4.43
CA ASP A 135 -10.42 -0.26 4.16
C ASP A 135 -10.32 -1.36 3.08
N GLY A 136 -11.35 -2.19 2.95
CA GLY A 136 -11.43 -3.18 1.88
C GLY A 136 -10.63 -4.46 2.11
N THR A 137 -10.34 -4.82 3.36
CA THR A 137 -9.58 -6.02 3.72
C THR A 137 -10.50 -7.17 4.11
N ASN A 138 -10.57 -8.21 3.25
CA ASN A 138 -11.42 -9.37 3.48
C ASN A 138 -11.01 -10.12 4.76
N GLY A 139 -12.02 -10.49 5.57
CA GLY A 139 -11.81 -11.20 6.84
C GLY A 139 -11.29 -10.33 8.00
N VAL A 140 -11.04 -9.04 7.76
CA VAL A 140 -10.66 -8.04 8.76
C VAL A 140 -11.71 -6.95 8.86
N THR A 141 -11.87 -6.14 7.82
CA THR A 141 -12.80 -5.00 7.79
C THR A 141 -14.06 -5.24 6.99
N GLU A 142 -14.13 -6.33 6.23
CA GLU A 142 -15.29 -6.70 5.41
C GLU A 142 -15.32 -8.18 5.06
N CYS A 143 -16.51 -8.68 4.69
CA CYS A 143 -16.64 -9.90 3.90
C CYS A 143 -16.36 -9.58 2.43
N PRO A 144 -15.91 -10.55 1.60
CA PRO A 144 -15.71 -10.30 0.18
C PRO A 144 -17.00 -9.84 -0.52
N ILE A 145 -16.87 -8.97 -1.51
CA ILE A 145 -17.97 -8.60 -2.40
C ILE A 145 -18.33 -9.84 -3.21
N ALA A 146 -19.53 -10.38 -3.02
CA ALA A 146 -19.98 -11.59 -3.69
C ALA A 146 -20.19 -11.36 -5.20
N PRO A 147 -20.05 -12.40 -6.06
CA PRO A 147 -20.37 -12.30 -7.48
C PRO A 147 -21.80 -11.77 -7.71
N GLY A 148 -21.93 -10.82 -8.63
CA GLY A 148 -23.19 -10.16 -8.96
C GLY A 148 -23.67 -9.12 -7.96
N THR A 149 -22.88 -8.78 -6.94
CA THR A 149 -23.21 -7.74 -5.95
C THR A 149 -22.31 -6.50 -6.07
N THR A 150 -22.64 -5.47 -5.32
CA THR A 150 -21.99 -4.16 -5.40
C THR A 150 -21.71 -3.63 -4.01
N LYS A 151 -20.52 -3.07 -3.81
CA LYS A 151 -20.18 -2.29 -2.61
C LYS A 151 -19.82 -0.85 -2.99
N THR A 152 -20.27 0.11 -2.20
CA THR A 152 -19.86 1.51 -2.29
C THR A 152 -18.88 1.81 -1.17
N TYR A 153 -17.70 2.30 -1.52
CA TYR A 153 -16.70 2.79 -0.58
C TYR A 153 -16.75 4.31 -0.54
N GLU A 154 -16.76 4.86 0.67
CA GLU A 154 -16.79 6.31 0.87
C GLU A 154 -15.72 6.73 1.90
N TRP A 155 -14.82 7.59 1.47
CA TRP A 155 -13.75 8.10 2.33
C TRP A 155 -13.31 9.49 1.90
N ARG A 156 -12.59 10.18 2.79
CA ARG A 156 -12.10 11.53 2.56
C ARG A 156 -10.59 11.53 2.30
N ALA A 157 -10.16 12.28 1.30
CA ALA A 157 -8.75 12.51 0.99
C ALA A 157 -8.12 13.45 2.02
N THR A 158 -7.72 12.93 3.19
CA THR A 158 -7.05 13.70 4.25
C THR A 158 -5.56 13.89 4.02
N GLN A 159 -4.99 13.12 3.10
CA GLN A 159 -3.60 13.15 2.65
C GLN A 159 -3.56 13.53 1.16
N HIS A 160 -2.36 13.84 0.63
CA HIS A 160 -2.16 14.11 -0.79
C HIS A 160 -0.89 13.43 -1.30
N GLY A 161 -0.84 13.15 -2.61
CA GLY A 161 0.28 12.47 -3.25
C GLY A 161 -0.15 11.34 -4.15
N THR A 162 0.68 10.32 -4.25
CA THR A 162 0.49 9.16 -5.11
C THR A 162 0.23 7.92 -4.30
N SER A 163 -0.82 7.18 -4.67
CA SER A 163 -1.11 5.87 -4.14
C SER A 163 -1.69 4.95 -5.22
N TRP A 164 -2.27 3.84 -4.81
CA TRP A 164 -2.87 2.86 -5.68
C TRP A 164 -4.01 2.14 -4.97
N TYR A 165 -4.82 1.43 -5.71
CA TYR A 165 -5.87 0.58 -5.18
C TYR A 165 -5.77 -0.80 -5.81
N HIS A 166 -6.12 -1.82 -5.05
CA HIS A 166 -6.02 -3.20 -5.51
C HIS A 166 -6.96 -4.13 -4.74
N SER A 167 -7.28 -5.26 -5.35
CA SER A 167 -7.98 -6.31 -4.62
C SER A 167 -7.16 -6.79 -3.43
N HIS A 168 -7.82 -6.95 -2.29
CA HIS A 168 -7.29 -7.61 -1.11
C HIS A 168 -7.94 -8.98 -0.88
N HIS A 169 -8.41 -9.60 -1.96
CA HIS A 169 -8.90 -10.96 -1.99
C HIS A 169 -7.77 -11.89 -2.39
N THR A 170 -6.95 -12.32 -1.41
CA THR A 170 -5.71 -13.07 -1.61
C THR A 170 -4.75 -12.37 -2.59
N SER A 171 -4.20 -13.07 -3.57
CA SER A 171 -3.30 -12.54 -4.60
C SER A 171 -4.03 -12.01 -5.86
N GLN A 172 -5.34 -11.76 -5.80
CA GLN A 172 -6.17 -11.41 -6.98
C GLN A 172 -5.69 -10.14 -7.71
N TYR A 173 -5.03 -9.20 -7.02
CA TYR A 173 -4.51 -8.01 -7.69
C TYR A 173 -3.49 -8.36 -8.78
N GLY A 174 -2.74 -9.45 -8.63
CA GLY A 174 -1.83 -9.96 -9.66
C GLY A 174 -2.54 -10.53 -10.90
N GLU A 175 -3.85 -10.77 -10.85
CA GLU A 175 -4.68 -11.09 -12.03
C GLU A 175 -5.14 -9.84 -12.78
N GLY A 176 -4.97 -8.64 -12.22
CA GLY A 176 -5.26 -7.37 -12.88
C GLY A 176 -6.23 -6.44 -12.14
N VAL A 177 -6.73 -6.81 -10.95
CA VAL A 177 -7.58 -5.94 -10.14
C VAL A 177 -6.73 -4.93 -9.40
N VAL A 178 -6.20 -3.96 -10.14
CA VAL A 178 -5.27 -2.95 -9.66
C VAL A 178 -5.35 -1.66 -10.48
N GLY A 179 -5.18 -0.50 -9.83
CA GLY A 179 -5.10 0.80 -10.50
C GLY A 179 -4.47 1.85 -9.59
N SER A 180 -4.26 3.05 -10.11
CA SER A 180 -3.55 4.12 -9.41
C SER A 180 -4.48 5.15 -8.80
N ILE A 181 -4.00 5.82 -7.73
CA ILE A 181 -4.68 6.95 -7.08
C ILE A 181 -3.75 8.17 -7.13
N ILE A 182 -4.30 9.32 -7.52
CA ILE A 182 -3.66 10.62 -7.41
C ILE A 182 -4.56 11.51 -6.55
N ILE A 183 -4.04 11.97 -5.43
CA ILE A 183 -4.66 13.04 -4.66
C ILE A 183 -3.83 14.30 -4.90
N ASP A 184 -4.38 15.23 -5.69
CA ASP A 184 -3.69 16.47 -6.00
C ASP A 184 -3.51 17.34 -4.76
N GLY A 185 -2.30 17.86 -4.57
CA GLY A 185 -1.88 18.64 -3.43
C GLY A 185 -0.58 19.38 -3.69
N PRO A 186 -0.01 20.02 -2.68
CA PRO A 186 1.28 20.70 -2.80
C PRO A 186 2.44 19.74 -3.02
N ALA A 187 3.58 20.25 -3.46
CA ALA A 187 4.79 19.46 -3.70
C ALA A 187 6.05 20.20 -3.23
N THR A 188 7.11 19.46 -2.90
CA THR A 188 8.37 20.03 -2.37
C THR A 188 9.32 20.56 -3.44
N ALA A 189 9.01 20.36 -4.72
CA ALA A 189 9.74 20.96 -5.84
C ALA A 189 8.78 21.43 -6.94
N ASN A 190 9.21 22.41 -7.71
CA ASN A 190 8.46 22.92 -8.86
C ASN A 190 8.61 22.03 -10.09
N TYR A 191 7.56 21.95 -10.89
CA TYR A 191 7.54 21.27 -12.18
C TYR A 191 6.49 21.90 -13.11
N ASP A 192 6.75 21.84 -14.41
CA ASP A 192 5.82 22.35 -15.43
C ASP A 192 4.64 21.41 -15.65
N VAL A 193 4.94 20.12 -15.83
CA VAL A 193 3.97 19.11 -16.26
C VAL A 193 4.03 17.88 -15.36
N ASP A 194 2.87 17.38 -14.97
CA ASP A 194 2.71 16.07 -14.32
C ASP A 194 2.39 15.02 -15.40
N LEU A 195 3.29 14.07 -15.62
CA LEU A 195 3.14 12.99 -16.59
C LEU A 195 2.25 11.85 -16.09
N GLY A 196 1.78 11.93 -14.85
CA GLY A 196 0.92 10.92 -14.25
C GLY A 196 1.67 9.79 -13.59
N VAL A 197 0.94 8.68 -13.36
CA VAL A 197 1.45 7.51 -12.64
C VAL A 197 1.95 6.47 -13.64
N LEU A 198 3.08 5.87 -13.30
CA LEU A 198 3.64 4.70 -13.98
C LEU A 198 3.64 3.51 -13.02
N PRO A 199 2.62 2.68 -13.01
CA PRO A 199 2.66 1.40 -12.33
C PRO A 199 3.72 0.50 -12.93
N LEU A 200 4.50 -0.13 -12.04
CA LEU A 200 5.57 -1.07 -12.37
C LEU A 200 5.19 -2.43 -11.80
N THR A 201 5.17 -3.47 -12.62
CA THR A 201 4.81 -4.80 -12.15
C THR A 201 5.54 -5.88 -12.94
N GLU A 202 5.75 -7.04 -12.35
CA GLU A 202 6.09 -8.23 -13.13
C GLU A 202 4.84 -8.83 -13.79
N TRP A 203 5.07 -9.60 -14.85
CA TRP A 203 4.01 -10.23 -15.60
C TRP A 203 4.22 -11.74 -15.71
N PHE A 204 3.15 -12.49 -15.41
CA PHE A 204 3.13 -13.95 -15.48
C PHE A 204 2.20 -14.40 -16.59
N TYR A 205 2.59 -15.42 -17.35
CA TYR A 205 1.74 -16.01 -18.40
C TYR A 205 0.78 -17.07 -17.84
N GLU A 206 0.97 -17.48 -16.60
CA GLU A 206 0.05 -18.34 -15.87
C GLU A 206 -0.78 -17.51 -14.86
N GLN A 207 -1.93 -18.01 -14.49
CA GLN A 207 -2.79 -17.38 -13.48
C GLN A 207 -2.08 -17.31 -12.13
N ILE A 208 -2.22 -16.20 -11.45
CA ILE A 208 -1.60 -15.96 -10.14
C ILE A 208 -2.15 -16.91 -9.09
N PHE A 209 -3.44 -17.21 -9.11
CA PHE A 209 -4.03 -18.20 -8.20
C PHE A 209 -3.42 -19.59 -8.36
N VAL A 210 -3.15 -20.01 -9.59
CA VAL A 210 -2.47 -21.29 -9.86
C VAL A 210 -1.03 -21.25 -9.37
N LEU A 211 -0.35 -20.13 -9.58
CA LEU A 211 1.03 -19.93 -9.12
C LEU A 211 1.12 -19.89 -7.60
N LEU A 212 0.21 -19.18 -6.93
CA LEU A 212 0.11 -19.18 -5.47
C LEU A 212 -0.06 -20.60 -4.92
N TRP A 213 -0.94 -21.37 -5.54
CA TRP A 213 -1.16 -22.73 -5.14
C TRP A 213 0.10 -23.60 -5.30
N LYS A 214 0.83 -23.43 -6.42
CA LYS A 214 2.12 -24.11 -6.64
C LYS A 214 3.17 -23.70 -5.60
N ASP A 215 3.17 -22.45 -5.17
CA ASP A 215 4.10 -21.94 -4.15
C ASP A 215 3.77 -22.51 -2.76
N LEU A 216 2.49 -22.56 -2.39
CA LEU A 216 2.02 -23.14 -1.12
C LEU A 216 2.45 -24.60 -0.96
N TYR A 217 2.25 -25.43 -1.98
CA TYR A 217 2.47 -26.88 -1.94
C TYR A 217 3.80 -27.32 -2.55
N GLY A 218 4.50 -26.43 -3.22
CA GLY A 218 5.72 -26.71 -3.94
C GLY A 218 6.97 -26.84 -3.06
N PRO A 219 8.13 -26.98 -3.68
CA PRO A 219 9.40 -27.14 -2.98
C PRO A 219 9.94 -25.83 -2.34
N GLY A 220 9.16 -24.74 -2.35
CA GLY A 220 9.49 -23.49 -1.67
C GLY A 220 10.34 -22.53 -2.48
N ALA A 221 10.22 -22.54 -3.81
CA ALA A 221 10.78 -21.50 -4.67
C ALA A 221 9.63 -20.70 -5.30
N PRO A 222 9.60 -19.35 -5.15
CA PRO A 222 8.54 -18.55 -5.72
C PRO A 222 8.50 -18.69 -7.26
N PRO A 223 7.30 -18.59 -7.86
CA PRO A 223 7.15 -18.67 -9.31
C PRO A 223 7.98 -17.61 -10.03
N ALA A 224 8.58 -17.96 -11.17
CA ALA A 224 9.30 -17.02 -12.02
C ALA A 224 8.34 -16.24 -12.91
N SER A 225 8.45 -14.92 -12.94
CA SER A 225 7.74 -14.08 -13.89
C SER A 225 8.39 -14.14 -15.28
N GLN A 226 7.62 -13.83 -16.31
CA GLN A 226 8.08 -13.87 -17.70
C GLN A 226 8.46 -12.49 -18.23
N ASN A 227 7.89 -11.42 -17.66
CA ASN A 227 8.14 -10.05 -18.12
C ASN A 227 7.97 -9.03 -17.00
N VAL A 228 8.27 -7.77 -17.29
CA VAL A 228 7.93 -6.59 -16.47
C VAL A 228 7.11 -5.64 -17.33
N LEU A 229 6.05 -5.10 -16.78
CA LEU A 229 5.23 -4.08 -17.45
C LEU A 229 5.47 -2.71 -16.83
N VAL A 230 5.53 -1.70 -17.69
CA VAL A 230 5.54 -0.29 -17.30
C VAL A 230 4.25 0.34 -17.80
N ASN A 231 3.41 0.81 -16.89
CA ASN A 231 2.08 1.34 -17.21
C ASN A 231 1.26 0.36 -18.09
N GLY A 232 1.28 -0.92 -17.73
CA GLY A 232 0.50 -1.96 -18.37
C GLY A 232 0.97 -2.39 -19.76
N SER A 233 2.18 -2.03 -20.18
CA SER A 233 2.70 -2.49 -21.47
C SER A 233 4.20 -2.78 -21.45
N MET A 234 4.63 -3.66 -22.33
CA MET A 234 6.03 -4.01 -22.60
C MET A 234 6.10 -4.75 -23.94
N ILE A 235 7.31 -5.06 -24.38
CA ILE A 235 7.59 -6.00 -25.46
C ILE A 235 7.89 -7.38 -24.86
N ASP A 236 7.35 -8.45 -25.45
CA ASP A 236 7.71 -9.82 -25.09
C ASP A 236 9.08 -10.22 -25.68
N GLY A 237 9.57 -11.41 -25.32
CA GLY A 237 10.83 -11.93 -25.83
C GLY A 237 10.90 -12.19 -27.35
N ALA A 238 9.76 -12.19 -28.03
CA ALA A 238 9.66 -12.38 -29.49
C ALA A 238 9.47 -11.05 -30.26
N GLY A 239 9.40 -9.92 -29.52
CA GLY A 239 9.23 -8.59 -30.10
C GLY A 239 7.79 -8.17 -30.33
N HIS A 240 6.80 -8.90 -29.78
CA HIS A 240 5.41 -8.47 -29.80
C HIS A 240 5.15 -7.45 -28.68
N GLY A 241 3.99 -6.80 -28.74
CA GLY A 241 3.64 -5.79 -27.75
C GLY A 241 4.19 -4.40 -28.10
N ARG A 242 4.39 -3.57 -27.08
CA ARG A 242 4.87 -2.19 -27.26
C ARG A 242 5.48 -1.64 -25.97
N TYR A 243 6.42 -0.73 -26.13
CA TYR A 243 6.88 0.10 -25.00
C TYR A 243 5.88 1.21 -24.67
N THR A 244 5.73 1.51 -23.40
CA THR A 244 5.17 2.80 -22.97
C THR A 244 6.08 3.92 -23.45
N LYS A 245 5.50 4.98 -24.03
CA LYS A 245 6.21 6.15 -24.58
C LYS A 245 5.74 7.41 -23.84
N LEU A 246 6.67 8.16 -23.28
CA LEU A 246 6.44 9.43 -22.60
C LEU A 246 6.99 10.56 -23.48
N SER A 247 6.12 11.40 -24.04
CA SER A 247 6.54 12.53 -24.87
C SER A 247 6.85 13.75 -23.99
N ILE A 248 7.99 14.38 -24.24
CA ILE A 248 8.48 15.53 -23.48
C ILE A 248 9.08 16.62 -24.39
N GLN A 249 9.08 17.85 -23.90
CA GLN A 249 9.65 19.03 -24.56
C GLN A 249 10.93 19.46 -23.88
N LYS A 250 11.97 19.73 -24.67
CA LYS A 250 13.24 20.22 -24.16
C LYS A 250 13.06 21.52 -23.37
N GLY A 251 13.71 21.60 -22.20
CA GLY A 251 13.68 22.75 -21.32
C GLY A 251 12.54 22.76 -20.29
N LYS A 252 11.64 21.77 -20.33
CA LYS A 252 10.58 21.62 -19.32
C LYS A 252 11.00 20.71 -18.20
N THR A 253 10.40 20.92 -17.02
CA THR A 253 10.54 20.07 -15.86
C THR A 253 9.28 19.25 -15.66
N TYR A 254 9.45 17.96 -15.43
CA TYR A 254 8.37 16.97 -15.39
C TYR A 254 8.30 16.27 -14.05
N ARG A 255 7.09 16.04 -13.55
CA ARG A 255 6.83 15.10 -12.46
C ARG A 255 6.44 13.73 -13.03
N LEU A 256 7.09 12.67 -12.54
CA LEU A 256 6.70 11.28 -12.71
C LEU A 256 6.33 10.68 -11.36
N ARG A 257 5.42 9.73 -11.36
CA ARG A 257 4.92 9.05 -10.17
C ARG A 257 5.10 7.55 -10.35
N PHE A 258 6.01 6.94 -9.63
CA PHE A 258 6.25 5.51 -9.66
C PHE A 258 5.46 4.81 -8.57
N VAL A 259 4.83 3.69 -8.92
CA VAL A 259 4.13 2.80 -8.00
C VAL A 259 4.60 1.37 -8.31
N ASN A 260 5.15 0.67 -7.33
CA ASN A 260 5.43 -0.75 -7.51
C ASN A 260 4.20 -1.57 -7.13
N THR A 261 3.51 -2.11 -8.14
CA THR A 261 2.31 -2.95 -8.00
C THR A 261 2.61 -4.44 -8.23
N ALA A 262 3.87 -4.83 -8.10
CA ALA A 262 4.32 -6.19 -8.26
C ALA A 262 3.78 -7.11 -7.15
N VAL A 263 3.73 -8.41 -7.43
CA VAL A 263 3.40 -9.42 -6.42
C VAL A 263 4.63 -9.95 -5.69
N ASN A 264 5.84 -9.78 -6.29
CA ASN A 264 7.06 -10.38 -5.74
C ASN A 264 8.37 -9.59 -5.95
N HIS A 265 8.43 -8.61 -6.88
CA HIS A 265 9.70 -7.98 -7.23
C HIS A 265 9.88 -6.56 -6.71
N MET A 266 11.05 -6.31 -6.11
CA MET A 266 11.62 -4.97 -5.98
C MET A 266 12.24 -4.56 -7.31
N PHE A 267 12.14 -3.29 -7.68
CA PHE A 267 12.73 -2.74 -8.91
C PHE A 267 13.75 -1.64 -8.62
N HIS A 268 14.74 -1.56 -9.51
CA HIS A 268 15.55 -0.38 -9.73
C HIS A 268 14.95 0.43 -10.88
N VAL A 269 14.78 1.72 -10.67
CA VAL A 269 14.29 2.66 -11.67
C VAL A 269 15.36 3.70 -11.95
N SER A 270 15.73 3.87 -13.22
CA SER A 270 16.69 4.88 -13.65
C SER A 270 16.27 5.48 -14.98
N LEU A 271 16.58 6.76 -15.20
CA LEU A 271 16.35 7.45 -16.45
C LEU A 271 17.70 7.80 -17.07
N ASP A 272 17.99 7.26 -18.23
CA ASP A 272 19.28 7.44 -18.90
C ASP A 272 19.57 8.94 -19.10
N LYS A 273 20.75 9.39 -18.62
CA LYS A 273 21.25 10.77 -18.65
C LYS A 273 20.44 11.82 -17.87
N HIS A 274 19.34 11.46 -17.20
CA HIS A 274 18.55 12.39 -16.42
C HIS A 274 18.50 11.93 -14.95
N PRO A 275 19.11 12.65 -14.03
CA PRO A 275 18.93 12.36 -12.60
C PRO A 275 17.51 12.66 -12.17
N PHE A 276 17.01 11.89 -11.19
CA PHE A 276 15.75 12.17 -10.52
C PHE A 276 15.95 13.04 -9.29
N THR A 277 15.03 13.95 -9.04
CA THR A 277 14.84 14.57 -7.73
C THR A 277 13.58 13.99 -7.10
N VAL A 278 13.73 13.12 -6.11
CA VAL A 278 12.63 12.53 -5.34
C VAL A 278 12.02 13.61 -4.45
N ILE A 279 10.69 13.78 -4.48
CA ILE A 279 9.96 14.84 -3.79
C ILE A 279 8.91 14.32 -2.81
N ALA A 280 8.53 13.04 -2.94
CA ALA A 280 7.65 12.35 -1.99
C ALA A 280 8.00 10.87 -1.96
N ALA A 281 7.82 10.25 -0.81
CA ALA A 281 7.86 8.80 -0.60
C ALA A 281 6.53 8.38 0.01
N ASP A 282 5.84 7.45 -0.65
CA ASP A 282 4.45 7.10 -0.37
C ASP A 282 3.57 8.37 -0.39
N LEU A 283 2.77 8.65 0.64
CA LEU A 283 2.00 9.91 0.73
C LEU A 283 2.72 11.01 1.55
N ALA A 284 4.01 10.79 1.90
CA ALA A 284 4.77 11.72 2.72
C ALA A 284 5.68 12.63 1.87
N PRO A 285 5.53 13.96 1.90
CA PRO A 285 6.48 14.89 1.30
C PRO A 285 7.86 14.78 1.96
N ILE A 286 8.92 14.76 1.14
CA ILE A 286 10.30 14.72 1.61
C ILE A 286 11.08 15.97 1.17
N LYS A 287 12.20 16.25 1.84
CA LYS A 287 13.19 17.20 1.31
C LYS A 287 13.73 16.65 0.00
N PRO A 288 13.80 17.47 -1.08
CA PRO A 288 14.25 17.00 -2.39
C PRO A 288 15.57 16.25 -2.31
N TYR A 289 15.60 15.03 -2.87
CA TYR A 289 16.74 14.13 -2.85
C TYR A 289 17.06 13.68 -4.28
N THR A 290 18.29 13.93 -4.77
CA THR A 290 18.68 13.61 -6.14
C THR A 290 19.39 12.28 -6.21
N THR A 291 18.98 11.43 -7.14
CA THR A 291 19.57 10.11 -7.42
C THR A 291 19.52 9.78 -8.92
N THR A 292 20.30 8.82 -9.35
CA THR A 292 20.27 8.23 -10.71
C THR A 292 19.78 6.78 -10.69
N ASP A 293 19.61 6.19 -9.51
CA ASP A 293 19.09 4.84 -9.27
C ASP A 293 18.14 4.89 -8.08
N LEU A 294 16.87 4.61 -8.31
CA LEU A 294 15.84 4.62 -7.30
C LEU A 294 15.32 3.20 -7.09
N LYS A 295 15.49 2.68 -5.89
CA LYS A 295 14.93 1.39 -5.50
C LYS A 295 13.50 1.57 -5.04
N ILE A 296 12.62 0.72 -5.52
CA ILE A 296 11.20 0.74 -5.17
C ILE A 296 10.72 -0.68 -4.86
N ASN A 297 10.39 -0.93 -3.59
CA ASN A 297 9.86 -2.21 -3.16
C ASN A 297 8.33 -2.28 -3.40
N ILE A 298 7.75 -3.46 -3.28
CA ILE A 298 6.33 -3.68 -3.53
C ILE A 298 5.50 -2.81 -2.59
N GLY A 299 4.48 -2.16 -3.13
CA GLY A 299 3.60 -1.24 -2.41
C GLY A 299 4.15 0.18 -2.24
N GLN A 300 5.44 0.41 -2.42
CA GLN A 300 6.05 1.74 -2.29
C GLN A 300 5.70 2.63 -3.49
N ARG A 301 5.67 3.95 -3.22
CA ARG A 301 5.49 4.99 -4.24
C ARG A 301 6.57 6.05 -4.08
N TYR A 302 7.01 6.57 -5.21
CA TYR A 302 7.91 7.72 -5.25
C TYR A 302 7.45 8.70 -6.30
N ASP A 303 7.34 9.96 -5.92
CA ASP A 303 7.17 11.06 -6.85
C ASP A 303 8.52 11.69 -7.12
N VAL A 304 8.87 11.82 -8.39
CA VAL A 304 10.14 12.37 -8.81
C VAL A 304 9.95 13.51 -9.80
N VAL A 305 10.91 14.44 -9.81
CA VAL A 305 10.99 15.51 -10.79
C VAL A 305 12.29 15.36 -11.56
N PHE A 306 12.25 15.58 -12.88
CA PHE A 306 13.43 15.66 -13.72
C PHE A 306 13.30 16.79 -14.74
N THR A 307 14.42 17.32 -15.22
CA THR A 307 14.46 18.36 -16.25
C THR A 307 14.83 17.74 -17.59
N ALA A 308 14.07 18.06 -18.63
CA ALA A 308 14.36 17.64 -20.00
C ALA A 308 15.43 18.56 -20.63
N ASP A 309 16.69 18.42 -20.22
CA ASP A 309 17.79 19.29 -20.61
C ASP A 309 18.77 18.64 -21.61
N GLN A 310 18.52 17.39 -21.98
CA GLN A 310 19.38 16.63 -22.88
C GLN A 310 19.10 16.96 -24.36
N ASP A 311 19.90 16.41 -25.26
CA ASP A 311 19.69 16.54 -26.69
C ASP A 311 18.37 15.89 -27.13
N VAL A 312 17.76 16.44 -28.20
CA VAL A 312 16.54 15.88 -28.78
C VAL A 312 16.82 14.48 -29.32
N SER A 313 16.37 13.48 -28.57
CA SER A 313 16.59 12.04 -28.84
C SER A 313 15.60 11.22 -28.01
N ASN A 314 15.75 9.90 -28.06
CA ASN A 314 15.04 8.97 -27.19
C ASN A 314 15.96 8.48 -26.08
N TYR A 315 15.42 8.31 -24.86
CA TYR A 315 16.15 7.83 -23.70
C TYR A 315 15.38 6.71 -23.01
N TRP A 316 16.08 5.73 -22.44
CA TRP A 316 15.43 4.69 -21.67
C TRP A 316 15.06 5.19 -20.28
N LEU A 317 13.82 4.99 -19.90
CA LEU A 317 13.40 4.82 -18.51
C LEU A 317 13.50 3.33 -18.21
N ARG A 318 14.53 2.92 -17.47
CA ARG A 318 14.81 1.51 -17.18
C ARG A 318 14.10 1.08 -15.91
N VAL A 319 13.51 -0.11 -15.94
CA VAL A 319 12.90 -0.76 -14.79
C VAL A 319 13.50 -2.15 -14.68
N GLN A 320 14.46 -2.30 -13.78
CA GLN A 320 15.23 -3.54 -13.67
C GLN A 320 14.88 -4.24 -12.35
N PRO A 321 14.50 -5.52 -12.38
CA PRO A 321 14.30 -6.29 -11.18
C PRO A 321 15.57 -6.32 -10.34
N ALA A 322 15.42 -6.09 -9.05
CA ALA A 322 16.54 -6.23 -8.13
C ALA A 322 17.03 -7.68 -8.09
N SER A 323 18.34 -7.86 -8.12
CA SER A 323 18.98 -9.17 -8.18
C SER A 323 19.86 -9.43 -6.94
N GLY A 324 20.38 -10.62 -6.81
CA GLY A 324 21.24 -11.02 -5.69
C GLY A 324 20.43 -11.18 -4.40
N GLY A 325 20.88 -10.53 -3.30
CA GLY A 325 20.23 -10.62 -2.00
C GLY A 325 18.88 -9.91 -1.88
N CYS A 326 18.49 -9.10 -2.89
CA CYS A 326 17.27 -8.30 -2.87
C CYS A 326 16.02 -9.03 -3.37
N GLY A 327 16.18 -10.21 -3.91
CA GLY A 327 15.08 -11.04 -4.40
C GLY A 327 15.58 -12.36 -4.98
N ARG A 328 14.74 -13.36 -4.99
CA ARG A 328 15.07 -14.69 -5.54
C ARG A 328 14.43 -14.98 -6.88
N SER A 329 13.52 -14.14 -7.32
CA SER A 329 12.76 -14.44 -8.51
C SER A 329 13.59 -14.26 -9.78
N ARG A 330 13.32 -15.17 -10.69
CA ARG A 330 13.89 -15.18 -12.02
C ARG A 330 12.89 -14.50 -12.92
N ILE A 331 13.26 -13.35 -13.48
CA ILE A 331 12.59 -12.87 -14.69
C ILE A 331 13.26 -13.56 -15.85
N TYR A 332 12.48 -13.89 -16.84
CA TYR A 332 12.98 -14.42 -18.10
C TYR A 332 13.97 -13.39 -18.68
N ASP A 333 15.26 -13.69 -18.55
CA ASP A 333 16.34 -12.82 -19.00
C ASP A 333 16.42 -12.89 -20.51
N ASN A 334 15.71 -12.01 -21.19
CA ASN A 334 15.94 -11.75 -22.59
C ASN A 334 16.91 -10.57 -22.72
N ALA A 335 18.20 -10.86 -22.71
CA ALA A 335 19.28 -9.87 -22.86
C ALA A 335 19.16 -9.00 -24.13
N ALA A 336 18.27 -9.36 -25.06
CA ALA A 336 18.01 -8.60 -26.27
C ALA A 336 16.97 -7.48 -26.08
N VAL A 337 16.24 -7.46 -24.95
CA VAL A 337 15.15 -6.50 -24.69
C VAL A 337 15.48 -5.64 -23.47
N THR A 338 15.52 -4.32 -23.65
CA THR A 338 15.61 -3.40 -22.50
C THR A 338 14.27 -3.31 -21.80
N VAL A 339 14.22 -3.68 -20.52
CA VAL A 339 13.01 -3.58 -19.71
C VAL A 339 12.81 -2.13 -19.28
N GLY A 340 11.66 -1.54 -19.63
CA GLY A 340 11.37 -0.14 -19.30
C GLY A 340 10.37 0.55 -20.21
N ALA A 341 10.52 1.88 -20.31
CA ALA A 341 9.73 2.76 -21.17
C ALA A 341 10.64 3.70 -21.96
N ILE A 342 10.09 4.36 -22.97
CA ILE A 342 10.82 5.32 -23.81
C ILE A 342 10.43 6.74 -23.40
N LEU A 343 11.43 7.53 -23.00
CA LEU A 343 11.31 8.98 -22.90
C LEU A 343 11.65 9.57 -24.27
N HIS A 344 10.63 10.16 -24.92
CA HIS A 344 10.72 10.66 -26.28
C HIS A 344 10.69 12.20 -26.28
N TYR A 345 11.76 12.82 -26.71
CA TYR A 345 11.79 14.27 -26.92
C TYR A 345 11.02 14.64 -28.19
N ASP A 346 10.17 15.67 -28.09
CA ASP A 346 9.46 16.20 -29.26
C ASP A 346 10.44 16.57 -30.37
N GLY A 347 10.24 16.00 -31.54
CA GLY A 347 11.13 16.14 -32.71
C GLY A 347 12.21 15.05 -32.85
N ALA A 348 12.34 14.13 -31.90
CA ALA A 348 13.20 12.96 -32.05
C ALA A 348 12.64 11.99 -33.11
N GLN A 349 13.52 11.22 -33.73
CA GLN A 349 13.11 10.15 -34.64
C GLN A 349 12.38 9.03 -33.88
N ASP A 350 11.48 8.33 -34.54
CA ASP A 350 10.75 7.19 -33.94
C ASP A 350 11.60 5.92 -34.01
N GLU A 351 12.59 5.84 -33.09
CA GLU A 351 13.54 4.73 -32.98
C GLU A 351 13.77 4.36 -31.52
N LEU A 352 14.30 3.17 -31.27
CA LEU A 352 14.66 2.76 -29.90
C LEU A 352 15.84 3.59 -29.39
N PRO A 353 15.86 3.91 -28.07
CA PRO A 353 16.98 4.64 -27.48
C PRO A 353 18.29 3.86 -27.60
N ALA A 354 19.37 4.57 -27.96
CA ALA A 354 20.74 4.06 -27.95
C ALA A 354 21.51 4.45 -26.67
N SER A 355 20.83 5.05 -25.69
CA SER A 355 21.44 5.52 -24.43
C SER A 355 21.87 4.36 -23.54
N THR A 356 22.89 4.60 -22.70
CA THR A 356 23.42 3.63 -21.73
C THR A 356 22.88 3.92 -20.34
N GLY A 357 22.57 2.85 -19.59
CA GLY A 357 22.03 2.94 -18.24
C GLY A 357 23.04 3.37 -17.17
N ALA A 358 22.53 3.79 -16.03
CA ALA A 358 23.31 4.06 -14.83
C ALA A 358 23.83 2.76 -14.19
N THR A 359 24.86 2.89 -13.34
CA THR A 359 25.30 1.80 -12.46
C THR A 359 24.30 1.68 -11.31
N LEU A 360 23.78 0.48 -11.08
CA LEU A 360 22.82 0.22 -10.03
C LEU A 360 23.49 -0.09 -8.69
N SER A 361 22.86 0.33 -7.61
CA SER A 361 23.29 -0.01 -6.25
C SER A 361 23.00 -1.48 -5.94
N PRO A 362 23.93 -2.26 -5.38
CA PRO A 362 23.65 -3.63 -4.95
C PRO A 362 22.87 -3.72 -3.62
N ALA A 363 22.60 -2.60 -2.96
CA ALA A 363 21.93 -2.57 -1.67
C ALA A 363 20.44 -2.83 -1.81
N CYS A 364 19.84 -3.56 -0.86
CA CYS A 364 18.43 -3.88 -0.83
C CYS A 364 17.61 -3.02 0.15
N ALA A 365 18.29 -2.18 0.93
CA ALA A 365 17.62 -1.29 1.88
C ALA A 365 16.91 -0.14 1.16
N ASP A 366 15.87 0.39 1.80
CA ASP A 366 15.22 1.61 1.36
C ASP A 366 16.21 2.79 1.35
N GLU A 367 15.96 3.77 0.47
CA GLU A 367 16.68 5.03 0.52
C GLU A 367 16.34 5.79 1.81
N VAL A 368 17.36 6.42 2.40
CA VAL A 368 17.19 7.23 3.61
C VAL A 368 16.81 8.66 3.20
N PHE A 369 15.57 9.02 3.42
CA PHE A 369 15.05 10.36 3.15
C PHE A 369 14.88 11.17 4.43
N SER A 370 14.92 12.49 4.30
CA SER A 370 14.49 13.43 5.34
C SER A 370 13.06 13.90 5.05
N PRO A 371 12.15 13.88 6.02
CA PRO A 371 10.81 14.42 5.82
C PRO A 371 10.89 15.92 5.53
N PHE A 372 9.98 16.44 4.71
CA PHE A 372 9.89 17.87 4.48
C PHE A 372 9.52 18.58 5.79
N LYS A 373 8.48 18.09 6.45
CA LYS A 373 8.08 18.51 7.78
C LYS A 373 8.38 17.40 8.79
N ALA A 374 9.31 17.64 9.69
CA ALA A 374 9.61 16.72 10.78
C ALA A 374 8.48 16.76 11.83
N LEU A 375 8.05 15.57 12.26
CA LEU A 375 7.10 15.38 13.35
C LEU A 375 7.77 14.43 14.34
N PRO A 376 8.32 14.94 15.47
CA PRO A 376 9.07 14.12 16.42
C PRO A 376 8.20 13.06 17.10
N VAL A 377 8.81 11.91 17.36
CA VAL A 377 8.23 10.78 18.11
C VAL A 377 8.77 10.82 19.54
N PRO A 378 7.93 10.67 20.59
CA PRO A 378 8.39 10.73 21.97
C PRO A 378 9.22 9.50 22.35
N SER A 379 10.55 9.64 22.40
CA SER A 379 11.47 8.54 22.75
C SER A 379 11.31 8.03 24.19
N SER A 380 10.78 8.87 25.10
CA SER A 380 10.63 8.53 26.53
C SER A 380 9.67 7.36 26.79
N THR A 381 8.78 7.06 25.87
CA THR A 381 7.81 5.95 26.00
C THR A 381 8.29 4.66 25.31
N PHE A 382 9.42 4.68 24.61
CA PHE A 382 9.92 3.53 23.83
C PHE A 382 10.05 2.27 24.68
N ALA A 383 10.78 2.34 25.79
CA ALA A 383 11.04 1.17 26.64
C ALA A 383 9.78 0.55 27.28
N ALA A 384 8.72 1.35 27.46
CA ALA A 384 7.48 0.90 28.08
C ALA A 384 6.44 0.39 27.08
N ARG A 385 6.60 0.69 25.77
CA ARG A 385 5.59 0.44 24.73
C ARG A 385 6.19 -0.15 23.46
N SER A 386 7.41 -0.70 23.51
CA SER A 386 7.99 -1.45 22.40
C SER A 386 7.69 -2.93 22.54
N GLU A 387 7.30 -3.55 21.43
CA GLU A 387 7.09 -4.99 21.30
C GLU A 387 7.94 -5.54 20.16
N GLU A 388 8.54 -6.72 20.36
CA GLU A 388 9.26 -7.44 19.31
C GLU A 388 8.29 -8.36 18.58
N LEU A 389 8.45 -8.46 17.26
CA LEU A 389 7.69 -9.34 16.38
C LEU A 389 8.66 -10.18 15.55
N ASP A 390 8.73 -11.46 15.82
CA ASP A 390 9.63 -12.39 15.15
C ASP A 390 8.99 -12.98 13.89
N PHE A 391 9.62 -12.77 12.74
CA PHE A 391 9.19 -13.32 11.46
C PHE A 391 10.02 -14.54 11.09
N ILE A 392 9.33 -15.64 10.80
CA ILE A 392 9.95 -16.92 10.39
C ILE A 392 9.11 -17.62 9.34
N SER A 393 9.77 -18.33 8.41
CA SER A 393 9.11 -19.27 7.50
C SER A 393 9.27 -20.72 7.94
N GLY A 394 8.31 -21.54 7.60
CA GLY A 394 8.32 -22.97 7.90
C GLY A 394 7.26 -23.74 7.13
N ARG A 395 7.07 -25.01 7.49
CA ARG A 395 5.94 -25.78 6.99
C ARG A 395 4.96 -26.04 8.13
N GLY A 396 3.71 -25.63 7.90
CA GLY A 396 2.62 -25.83 8.84
C GLY A 396 2.12 -27.28 8.87
N ASN A 397 1.05 -27.51 9.64
CA ASN A 397 0.47 -28.83 9.90
C ASN A 397 0.06 -29.63 8.65
N GLN A 398 -0.22 -28.95 7.54
CA GLN A 398 -0.61 -29.56 6.26
C GLN A 398 0.55 -29.71 5.27
N ASN A 399 1.78 -29.50 5.74
CA ASN A 399 2.99 -29.50 4.92
C ASN A 399 3.00 -28.39 3.83
N ILE A 400 2.21 -27.34 4.00
CA ILE A 400 2.23 -26.15 3.16
C ILE A 400 3.29 -25.16 3.67
N VAL A 401 3.80 -24.32 2.78
CA VAL A 401 4.70 -23.23 3.17
C VAL A 401 3.89 -22.18 3.91
N ASN A 402 4.31 -21.87 5.14
CA ASN A 402 3.71 -20.81 5.95
C ASN A 402 4.79 -19.82 6.43
N TRP A 403 4.35 -18.61 6.63
CA TRP A 403 5.09 -17.61 7.40
C TRP A 403 4.38 -17.38 8.74
N PHE A 404 5.14 -17.08 9.75
CA PHE A 404 4.66 -16.93 11.11
C PHE A 404 5.14 -15.59 11.67
N VAL A 405 4.26 -14.92 12.41
CA VAL A 405 4.57 -13.80 13.28
C VAL A 405 4.42 -14.32 14.71
N ASP A 406 5.48 -14.30 15.50
CA ASP A 406 5.52 -14.83 16.88
C ASP A 406 4.96 -16.26 17.01
N GLY A 407 5.28 -17.10 16.02
CA GLY A 407 4.87 -18.48 15.99
C GLY A 407 3.44 -18.76 15.54
N SER A 408 2.68 -17.73 15.15
CA SER A 408 1.34 -17.85 14.57
C SER A 408 1.32 -17.41 13.11
N SER A 409 0.79 -18.27 12.24
CA SER A 409 0.51 -17.91 10.83
C SER A 409 -0.90 -17.39 10.73
N MET A 410 -1.06 -16.17 10.21
CA MET A 410 -2.39 -15.56 10.15
C MET A 410 -3.32 -16.31 9.21
N ASP A 411 -4.55 -16.49 9.66
CA ASP A 411 -5.64 -17.07 8.88
C ASP A 411 -6.94 -16.34 9.24
N VAL A 412 -7.71 -15.91 8.25
CA VAL A 412 -8.94 -15.16 8.42
C VAL A 412 -10.16 -15.92 7.91
N ASP A 413 -11.28 -15.66 8.54
CA ASP A 413 -12.59 -16.17 8.11
C ASP A 413 -13.34 -15.09 7.31
N TRP A 414 -13.55 -15.35 6.03
CA TRP A 414 -14.28 -14.43 5.16
C TRP A 414 -15.77 -14.28 5.51
N GLU A 415 -16.35 -15.26 6.22
CA GLU A 415 -17.72 -15.17 6.70
C GLU A 415 -17.81 -14.45 8.05
N LYS A 416 -16.67 -14.30 8.76
CA LYS A 416 -16.62 -13.67 10.08
C LYS A 416 -15.42 -12.74 10.26
N PRO A 417 -15.42 -11.57 9.62
CA PRO A 417 -14.34 -10.59 9.76
C PRO A 417 -14.15 -10.11 11.20
N THR A 418 -12.98 -9.55 11.50
CA THR A 418 -12.65 -9.01 12.83
C THR A 418 -13.66 -7.97 13.31
N LEU A 419 -14.17 -7.12 12.41
CA LEU A 419 -15.20 -6.13 12.76
C LEU A 419 -16.54 -6.76 13.16
N ASP A 420 -16.82 -7.99 12.76
CA ASP A 420 -18.00 -8.74 13.23
C ASP A 420 -17.88 -9.06 14.73
N TYR A 421 -16.69 -9.47 15.18
CA TYR A 421 -16.42 -9.67 16.61
C TYR A 421 -16.56 -8.35 17.39
N VAL A 422 -16.08 -7.24 16.84
CA VAL A 422 -16.20 -5.91 17.46
C VAL A 422 -17.65 -5.49 17.59
N ARG A 423 -18.44 -5.63 16.51
CA ARG A 423 -19.87 -5.32 16.47
C ARG A 423 -20.65 -6.11 17.53
N ASP A 424 -20.35 -7.38 17.67
CA ASP A 424 -21.02 -8.29 18.60
C ASP A 424 -20.50 -8.19 20.04
N GLY A 425 -19.49 -7.35 20.30
CA GLY A 425 -18.81 -7.26 21.61
C GLY A 425 -18.09 -8.55 22.02
N ASN A 426 -17.76 -9.40 21.05
CA ASN A 426 -17.05 -10.66 21.24
C ASN A 426 -15.53 -10.40 21.31
N THR A 427 -14.87 -10.90 22.34
CA THR A 427 -13.42 -10.78 22.52
C THR A 427 -12.68 -12.11 22.37
N SER A 428 -13.38 -13.17 21.97
CA SER A 428 -12.83 -14.50 21.81
C SER A 428 -12.27 -14.70 20.38
N TYR A 429 -11.26 -13.90 20.02
CA TYR A 429 -10.58 -14.04 18.74
C TYR A 429 -9.87 -15.39 18.65
N LEU A 430 -9.86 -15.97 17.45
CA LEU A 430 -9.03 -17.14 17.18
C LEU A 430 -7.56 -16.73 17.21
N SER A 431 -6.69 -17.60 17.71
CA SER A 431 -5.24 -17.31 17.75
C SER A 431 -4.65 -17.07 16.37
N SER A 432 -5.19 -17.74 15.35
CA SER A 432 -4.80 -17.55 13.94
C SER A 432 -5.18 -16.20 13.36
N MET A 433 -6.02 -15.40 14.00
CA MET A 433 -6.32 -14.05 13.55
C MET A 433 -5.20 -13.04 13.87
N ASN A 434 -4.22 -13.41 14.68
CA ASN A 434 -3.07 -12.56 15.08
C ASN A 434 -3.49 -11.15 15.51
N VAL A 435 -4.52 -11.04 16.39
CA VAL A 435 -5.06 -9.77 16.87
C VAL A 435 -4.23 -9.23 18.02
N VAL A 436 -3.71 -8.02 17.87
CA VAL A 436 -3.09 -7.24 18.95
C VAL A 436 -3.97 -6.06 19.29
N GLU A 437 -4.46 -6.00 20.53
CA GLU A 437 -5.32 -4.90 20.98
C GLU A 437 -4.50 -3.68 21.41
N MET A 438 -4.89 -2.50 20.91
CA MET A 438 -4.35 -1.19 21.27
C MET A 438 -5.46 -0.32 21.88
N PRO A 439 -5.80 -0.50 23.17
CA PRO A 439 -7.02 0.05 23.75
C PRO A 439 -6.94 1.55 24.09
N GLU A 440 -5.73 2.09 24.28
CA GLU A 440 -5.52 3.45 24.76
C GLU A 440 -5.49 4.46 23.60
N ALA A 441 -6.19 5.58 23.74
CA ALA A 441 -6.23 6.62 22.74
C ALA A 441 -4.98 7.49 22.72
N ASN A 442 -4.52 7.86 21.51
CA ASN A 442 -3.41 8.79 21.27
C ASN A 442 -2.11 8.40 22.00
N GLN A 443 -1.85 7.11 22.12
CA GLN A 443 -0.60 6.60 22.65
C GLN A 443 0.32 6.15 21.55
N TRP A 444 1.62 6.40 21.69
CA TRP A 444 2.62 5.89 20.79
C TRP A 444 2.94 4.44 21.09
N TYR A 445 2.97 3.61 20.03
CA TYR A 445 3.41 2.22 20.07
C TYR A 445 4.62 2.07 19.16
N PHE A 446 5.52 1.15 19.53
CA PHE A 446 6.76 0.88 18.84
C PHE A 446 6.86 -0.60 18.52
N TRP A 447 7.09 -0.92 17.26
CA TRP A 447 7.13 -2.29 16.80
C TRP A 447 8.52 -2.60 16.26
N ILE A 448 9.19 -3.57 16.89
CA ILE A 448 10.51 -4.06 16.54
C ILE A 448 10.30 -5.34 15.75
N ILE A 449 10.32 -5.24 14.42
CA ILE A 449 10.10 -6.37 13.54
C ILE A 449 11.45 -7.01 13.24
N GLN A 450 11.60 -8.28 13.60
CA GLN A 450 12.84 -9.03 13.48
C GLN A 450 12.71 -10.16 12.47
N ASN A 451 13.47 -10.10 11.38
CA ASN A 451 13.61 -11.24 10.48
C ASN A 451 14.67 -12.19 11.05
N GLN A 452 14.32 -13.44 11.30
CA GLN A 452 15.23 -14.37 11.95
C GLN A 452 16.53 -14.56 11.16
N LEU A 453 17.67 -14.59 11.89
CA LEU A 453 19.02 -14.60 11.32
C LEU A 453 19.33 -15.78 10.40
N ASN A 454 18.59 -16.87 10.54
CA ASN A 454 18.73 -18.11 9.77
C ASN A 454 17.49 -18.43 8.95
N ALA A 455 16.65 -17.43 8.66
CA ALA A 455 15.48 -17.63 7.83
C ALA A 455 15.85 -18.22 6.46
N ASN A 456 15.05 -19.13 5.96
CA ASN A 456 15.18 -19.67 4.62
C ASN A 456 13.81 -19.69 3.92
N PRO A 457 13.59 -18.76 2.98
CA PRO A 457 14.56 -17.89 2.32
C PRO A 457 14.98 -16.69 3.18
N ASN A 458 16.25 -16.29 3.07
CA ASN A 458 16.78 -15.08 3.69
C ASN A 458 16.69 -13.93 2.67
N ILE A 459 15.55 -13.24 2.65
CA ILE A 459 15.25 -12.14 1.73
C ILE A 459 14.65 -10.96 2.50
N PRO A 460 14.72 -9.73 1.95
CA PRO A 460 14.02 -8.60 2.53
C PRO A 460 12.50 -8.71 2.34
N HIS A 461 11.75 -8.08 3.25
CA HIS A 461 10.28 -8.06 3.23
C HIS A 461 9.77 -6.63 3.23
N PRO A 462 8.97 -6.18 2.24
CA PRO A 462 8.24 -4.92 2.31
C PRO A 462 7.09 -5.05 3.31
N ILE A 463 7.17 -4.37 4.44
CA ILE A 463 6.17 -4.38 5.50
C ILE A 463 5.23 -3.21 5.31
N HIS A 464 3.96 -3.51 5.09
CA HIS A 464 2.87 -2.55 4.92
C HIS A 464 1.94 -2.53 6.14
N LEU A 465 1.48 -1.34 6.51
CA LEU A 465 0.50 -1.11 7.56
C LEU A 465 -0.70 -0.36 6.99
N HIS A 466 -1.90 -0.88 7.22
CA HIS A 466 -3.16 -0.24 6.87
C HIS A 466 -3.52 0.88 7.87
N GLY A 467 -4.29 1.85 7.43
CA GLY A 467 -4.86 2.90 8.27
C GLY A 467 -3.89 3.92 8.84
N HIS A 468 -2.59 3.77 8.63
CA HIS A 468 -1.55 4.63 9.21
C HIS A 468 -0.38 4.86 8.25
N ASP A 469 0.25 6.04 8.37
CA ASP A 469 1.64 6.22 8.00
C ASP A 469 2.48 6.04 9.28
N PHE A 470 3.32 5.05 9.36
CA PHE A 470 4.22 4.87 10.48
C PHE A 470 5.50 5.72 10.33
N TRP A 471 6.13 6.05 11.44
CA TRP A 471 7.47 6.62 11.48
C TRP A 471 8.51 5.50 11.43
N LEU A 472 9.38 5.52 10.44
CA LEU A 472 10.51 4.61 10.32
C LEU A 472 11.64 5.12 11.20
N LEU A 473 11.77 4.55 12.41
CA LEU A 473 12.78 4.98 13.38
C LEU A 473 14.17 4.43 13.05
N GLY A 474 14.23 3.26 12.43
CA GLY A 474 15.49 2.67 12.01
C GLY A 474 15.35 1.26 11.44
N SER A 475 16.39 0.81 10.78
CA SER A 475 16.53 -0.56 10.29
C SER A 475 18.00 -0.97 10.29
N GLY A 476 18.28 -2.26 10.34
CA GLY A 476 19.66 -2.75 10.34
C GLY A 476 19.75 -4.26 10.11
N THR A 477 20.96 -4.76 9.98
CA THR A 477 21.26 -6.19 9.85
C THR A 477 21.57 -6.81 11.22
N GLY A 478 21.38 -8.12 11.35
CA GLY A 478 21.57 -8.84 12.60
C GLY A 478 20.38 -8.70 13.55
N LYS A 479 20.58 -9.01 14.83
CA LYS A 479 19.55 -8.86 15.87
C LYS A 479 19.53 -7.42 16.38
N PHE A 480 18.33 -6.87 16.59
CA PHE A 480 18.17 -5.57 17.27
C PHE A 480 18.74 -5.63 18.68
N SER A 481 19.51 -4.62 19.05
CA SER A 481 20.26 -4.63 20.34
C SER A 481 19.39 -4.30 21.56
N GLY A 482 18.15 -3.86 21.36
CA GLY A 482 17.31 -3.28 22.41
C GLY A 482 17.65 -1.82 22.75
N SER A 483 18.71 -1.25 22.16
CA SER A 483 19.12 0.13 22.39
C SER A 483 18.37 1.11 21.48
N THR A 484 18.06 2.28 22.00
CA THR A 484 17.56 3.42 21.21
C THR A 484 18.68 4.19 20.50
N GLU A 485 19.93 3.85 20.76
CA GLU A 485 21.07 4.45 20.06
C GLU A 485 21.02 4.13 18.57
N GLY A 486 21.08 5.17 17.73
CA GLY A 486 20.95 5.04 16.29
C GLY A 486 19.51 5.06 15.76
N LEU A 487 18.48 5.05 16.61
CA LEU A 487 17.09 5.28 16.19
C LEU A 487 16.84 6.78 16.02
N ASN A 488 16.10 7.14 14.98
CA ASN A 488 15.75 8.52 14.65
C ASN A 488 14.35 8.87 15.16
N PHE A 489 14.27 9.52 16.31
CA PHE A 489 13.00 9.98 16.88
C PHE A 489 12.61 11.40 16.46
N ASP A 490 13.57 12.22 16.01
CA ASP A 490 13.32 13.64 15.76
C ASP A 490 12.89 13.95 14.31
N THR A 491 13.46 13.22 13.36
CA THR A 491 13.30 13.47 11.93
C THR A 491 13.02 12.19 11.14
N ALA A 492 12.38 11.20 11.76
CA ALA A 492 11.98 9.98 11.09
C ALA A 492 11.02 10.26 9.92
N ILE A 493 11.24 9.57 8.80
CA ILE A 493 10.32 9.63 7.68
C ILE A 493 9.05 8.83 8.01
N ARG A 494 7.91 9.32 7.52
CA ARG A 494 6.66 8.57 7.53
C ARG A 494 6.50 7.80 6.25
N ARG A 495 6.04 6.57 6.37
CA ARG A 495 5.74 5.67 5.26
C ARG A 495 4.59 4.74 5.64
N ASP A 496 3.97 4.13 4.65
CA ASP A 496 3.06 3.00 4.87
C ASP A 496 3.68 1.65 4.44
N VAL A 497 4.83 1.69 3.71
CA VAL A 497 5.62 0.50 3.38
C VAL A 497 7.10 0.74 3.65
N ALA A 498 7.74 -0.13 4.42
CA ALA A 498 9.19 -0.11 4.65
C ALA A 498 9.82 -1.50 4.50
N THR A 499 11.06 -1.54 4.03
CA THR A 499 11.79 -2.79 3.80
C THR A 499 12.41 -3.31 5.09
N LEU A 500 11.92 -4.43 5.61
CA LEU A 500 12.60 -5.24 6.62
C LEU A 500 13.78 -5.93 5.96
N PRO A 501 15.04 -5.69 6.38
CA PRO A 501 16.20 -6.31 5.76
C PRO A 501 16.24 -7.83 5.94
N ALA A 502 16.86 -8.51 5.00
CA ALA A 502 17.21 -9.92 5.15
C ALA A 502 18.10 -10.12 6.39
N SER A 503 17.81 -11.10 7.25
CA SER A 503 18.48 -11.34 8.53
C SER A 503 18.68 -10.03 9.32
N GLY A 504 17.65 -9.21 9.41
CA GLY A 504 17.75 -7.89 10.01
C GLY A 504 16.50 -7.48 10.80
N TRP A 505 16.44 -6.21 11.09
CA TRP A 505 15.37 -5.63 11.91
C TRP A 505 14.88 -4.30 11.34
N LEU A 506 13.65 -3.97 11.72
CA LEU A 506 12.94 -2.74 11.38
C LEU A 506 12.24 -2.22 12.62
N VAL A 507 12.40 -0.94 12.96
CA VAL A 507 11.68 -0.30 14.08
C VAL A 507 10.71 0.73 13.55
N LEU A 508 9.43 0.49 13.76
CA LEU A 508 8.32 1.35 13.37
C LEU A 508 7.67 1.97 14.61
N ALA A 509 7.09 3.16 14.44
CA ALA A 509 6.25 3.79 15.46
C ALA A 509 5.02 4.41 14.84
N PHE A 510 3.88 4.32 15.52
CA PHE A 510 2.67 5.07 15.16
C PHE A 510 1.80 5.31 16.41
N PRO A 511 1.02 6.41 16.43
CA PRO A 511 0.10 6.67 17.51
C PRO A 511 -1.23 5.94 17.29
N SER A 512 -1.90 5.54 18.38
CA SER A 512 -3.27 5.02 18.34
C SER A 512 -4.28 6.17 18.18
N ASP A 513 -4.34 6.76 16.98
CA ASP A 513 -5.16 7.94 16.67
C ASP A 513 -6.30 7.66 15.67
N ASN A 514 -6.46 6.40 15.25
CA ASN A 514 -7.43 6.00 14.23
C ASN A 514 -8.16 4.69 14.60
N PRO A 515 -9.31 4.75 15.31
CA PRO A 515 -10.02 3.54 15.73
C PRO A 515 -10.36 2.61 14.58
N GLY A 516 -9.90 1.34 14.64
CA GLY A 516 -10.10 0.40 13.55
C GLY A 516 -9.46 -0.98 13.79
N ALA A 517 -9.67 -1.87 12.83
CA ALA A 517 -8.92 -3.12 12.69
C ALA A 517 -7.98 -2.94 11.49
N TRP A 518 -6.68 -2.86 11.76
CA TRP A 518 -5.67 -2.47 10.78
C TRP A 518 -4.69 -3.61 10.54
N LEU A 519 -4.64 -4.08 9.29
CA LEU A 519 -3.72 -5.15 8.91
C LEU A 519 -2.29 -4.61 8.81
N MET A 520 -1.31 -5.37 9.30
CA MET A 520 0.10 -5.24 8.98
C MET A 520 0.57 -6.54 8.36
N HIS A 521 1.19 -6.46 7.19
CA HIS A 521 1.62 -7.66 6.46
C HIS A 521 2.85 -7.42 5.58
N CYS A 522 3.52 -8.49 5.20
CA CYS A 522 4.48 -8.45 4.11
C CYS A 522 3.75 -8.26 2.78
N HIS A 523 4.16 -7.30 1.96
CA HIS A 523 3.49 -7.02 0.69
C HIS A 523 3.95 -7.91 -0.48
N ILE A 524 4.83 -8.88 -0.24
CA ILE A 524 5.03 -10.00 -1.18
C ILE A 524 3.76 -10.87 -1.12
N ALA A 525 3.02 -10.93 -2.23
CA ALA A 525 1.70 -11.58 -2.26
C ALA A 525 1.75 -13.06 -1.82
N TRP A 526 2.82 -13.77 -2.18
CA TRP A 526 3.04 -15.16 -1.74
C TRP A 526 3.13 -15.26 -0.22
N HIS A 527 3.91 -14.35 0.41
CA HIS A 527 4.12 -14.36 1.86
C HIS A 527 2.86 -13.94 2.63
N ALA A 528 2.13 -12.92 2.16
CA ALA A 528 0.85 -12.52 2.74
C ALA A 528 -0.14 -13.69 2.71
N SER A 529 -0.31 -14.31 1.55
CA SER A 529 -1.18 -15.47 1.37
C SER A 529 -0.72 -16.71 2.15
N GLN A 530 0.54 -16.74 2.58
CA GLN A 530 1.13 -17.78 3.44
C GLN A 530 1.11 -17.40 4.93
N GLY A 531 0.43 -16.32 5.31
CA GLY A 531 0.15 -15.93 6.69
C GLY A 531 1.15 -14.96 7.34
N LEU A 532 2.04 -14.29 6.57
CA LEU A 532 2.95 -13.27 7.10
C LEU A 532 2.21 -11.97 7.37
N SER A 533 1.33 -11.98 8.33
CA SER A 533 0.40 -10.91 8.64
C SER A 533 -0.02 -10.94 10.10
N MET A 534 -0.44 -9.79 10.60
CA MET A 534 -1.11 -9.59 11.88
C MET A 534 -2.04 -8.40 11.80
N GLN A 535 -2.86 -8.17 12.80
CA GLN A 535 -3.75 -7.02 12.83
C GLN A 535 -3.73 -6.29 14.17
N PHE A 536 -3.76 -4.97 14.10
CA PHE A 536 -3.92 -4.09 15.25
C PHE A 536 -5.39 -3.73 15.41
N LEU A 537 -5.97 -4.13 16.54
CA LEU A 537 -7.32 -3.72 16.91
C LEU A 537 -7.24 -2.49 17.81
N GLU A 538 -7.29 -1.34 17.16
CA GLU A 538 -7.11 -0.05 17.80
C GLU A 538 -8.42 0.49 18.32
N ARG A 539 -8.43 0.83 19.64
CA ARG A 539 -9.54 1.52 20.30
C ARG A 539 -10.90 0.90 19.98
N LYS A 540 -10.99 -0.42 20.05
CA LYS A 540 -12.16 -1.21 19.60
C LYS A 540 -13.51 -0.69 20.09
N SER A 541 -13.55 -0.13 21.32
CA SER A 541 -14.78 0.43 21.90
C SER A 541 -15.30 1.69 21.19
N GLU A 542 -14.47 2.33 20.38
CA GLU A 542 -14.81 3.55 19.65
C GLU A 542 -15.16 3.30 18.18
N ILE A 543 -14.81 2.14 17.62
CA ILE A 543 -14.96 1.83 16.19
C ILE A 543 -16.40 2.04 15.72
N THR A 544 -17.39 1.41 16.37
CA THR A 544 -18.80 1.53 15.96
C THR A 544 -19.33 2.96 16.05
N GLY A 545 -18.80 3.76 16.96
CA GLY A 545 -19.14 5.18 17.09
C GLY A 545 -18.51 6.06 16.00
N THR A 546 -17.32 5.71 15.50
CA THR A 546 -16.60 6.49 14.47
C THR A 546 -17.05 6.18 13.05
N VAL A 547 -17.34 4.92 12.74
CA VAL A 547 -17.78 4.51 11.39
C VAL A 547 -19.25 4.83 11.09
N GLY A 548 -20.02 5.23 12.09
CA GLY A 548 -21.43 5.56 11.93
C GLY A 548 -22.31 4.30 11.77
N SER A 549 -22.73 3.98 10.56
CA SER A 549 -23.60 2.83 10.30
C SER A 549 -22.81 1.58 9.90
N MET A 550 -23.13 0.44 10.49
CA MET A 550 -22.63 -0.87 10.06
C MET A 550 -23.54 -1.57 9.03
N ALA A 551 -24.60 -0.90 8.55
CA ALA A 551 -25.59 -1.52 7.68
C ALA A 551 -25.00 -2.06 6.36
N ASP A 552 -24.08 -1.32 5.73
CA ASP A 552 -23.43 -1.75 4.49
C ASP A 552 -22.48 -2.94 4.74
N PHE A 553 -21.82 -2.96 5.90
CA PHE A 553 -21.01 -4.10 6.34
C PHE A 553 -21.89 -5.34 6.52
N ASP A 554 -23.01 -5.22 7.24
CA ASP A 554 -23.94 -6.32 7.50
C ASP A 554 -24.57 -6.85 6.20
N GLN A 555 -24.91 -5.95 5.28
CA GLN A 555 -25.43 -6.32 3.97
C GLN A 555 -24.39 -7.10 3.18
N GLY A 556 -23.16 -6.60 3.08
CA GLY A 556 -22.08 -7.27 2.36
C GLY A 556 -21.78 -8.68 2.89
N CYS A 557 -21.72 -8.85 4.21
CA CYS A 557 -21.54 -10.16 4.82
C CYS A 557 -22.74 -11.10 4.61
N THR A 558 -23.97 -10.57 4.59
CA THR A 558 -25.16 -11.36 4.26
C THR A 558 -25.13 -11.83 2.79
N GLU A 559 -24.74 -10.97 1.87
CA GLU A 559 -24.61 -11.30 0.44
C GLU A 559 -23.50 -12.33 0.21
N TRP A 560 -22.34 -12.16 0.88
CA TRP A 560 -21.25 -13.12 0.85
C TRP A 560 -21.67 -14.49 1.39
N SER A 561 -22.26 -14.55 2.57
CA SER A 561 -22.72 -15.81 3.19
C SER A 561 -23.74 -16.53 2.31
N ARG A 562 -24.66 -15.80 1.66
CA ARG A 562 -25.62 -16.37 0.71
C ARG A 562 -24.92 -17.01 -0.49
N TYR A 563 -23.92 -16.32 -1.08
CA TYR A 563 -23.13 -16.87 -2.18
C TYR A 563 -22.29 -18.05 -1.71
N TRP A 564 -21.60 -17.88 -0.59
CA TRP A 564 -20.65 -18.85 -0.04
C TRP A 564 -21.30 -20.18 0.31
N ASN A 565 -22.50 -20.17 0.84
CA ASN A 565 -23.26 -21.34 1.23
C ASN A 565 -24.24 -21.83 0.13
N SER A 566 -24.18 -21.26 -1.08
CA SER A 566 -25.05 -21.67 -2.18
C SER A 566 -24.67 -23.04 -2.73
N PRO A 567 -25.66 -23.92 -3.00
CA PRO A 567 -25.41 -25.21 -3.66
C PRO A 567 -24.81 -25.09 -5.07
N THR A 568 -25.05 -23.97 -5.75
CA THR A 568 -24.54 -23.71 -7.10
C THR A 568 -23.04 -23.38 -7.12
N ARG A 569 -22.49 -23.05 -5.96
CA ARG A 569 -21.06 -22.79 -5.78
C ARG A 569 -20.23 -24.07 -5.79
N SER A 570 -20.80 -25.23 -5.48
CA SER A 570 -20.05 -26.49 -5.41
C SER A 570 -19.46 -26.84 -6.79
N GLY A 571 -18.16 -26.57 -6.96
CA GLY A 571 -17.43 -26.80 -8.21
C GLY A 571 -16.83 -25.52 -8.86
N VAL A 572 -17.13 -24.34 -8.35
CA VAL A 572 -16.80 -23.06 -9.00
C VAL A 572 -15.63 -22.31 -8.33
N ASP A 573 -15.17 -22.77 -7.15
CA ASP A 573 -14.04 -22.13 -6.43
C ASP A 573 -12.65 -22.50 -6.97
N GLU A 574 -12.61 -23.12 -8.10
CA GLU A 574 -11.37 -23.64 -8.68
C GLU A 574 -10.40 -22.52 -9.07
N ASP A 575 -10.92 -21.34 -9.39
CA ASP A 575 -10.12 -20.21 -9.84
C ASP A 575 -9.47 -19.43 -8.69
N SER A 576 -9.94 -19.60 -7.44
CA SER A 576 -9.31 -18.92 -6.29
C SER A 576 -7.93 -19.50 -5.95
N GLY A 577 -7.58 -20.68 -6.51
CA GLY A 577 -6.32 -21.37 -6.24
C GLY A 577 -6.18 -21.93 -4.82
N LEU A 578 -7.01 -21.47 -3.89
CA LEU A 578 -6.89 -21.75 -2.46
C LEU A 578 -7.78 -22.90 -1.98
N ARG A 579 -8.82 -23.26 -2.72
CA ARG A 579 -9.84 -24.21 -2.24
C ARG A 579 -9.93 -25.54 -2.96
N ARG A 580 -9.46 -25.62 -4.20
CA ARG A 580 -9.37 -26.90 -4.92
C ARG A 580 -8.09 -26.95 -5.73
N PRO A 581 -7.12 -27.71 -5.23
CA PRO A 581 -5.93 -27.97 -6.00
C PRO A 581 -6.30 -28.77 -7.26
N PRO A 582 -5.65 -28.48 -8.41
CA PRO A 582 -5.76 -29.39 -9.54
C PRO A 582 -5.30 -30.79 -9.14
N PRO A 583 -5.92 -31.85 -9.67
CA PRO A 583 -5.44 -33.21 -9.42
C PRO A 583 -3.93 -33.33 -9.71
N PRO A 584 -3.13 -34.07 -8.91
CA PRO A 584 -3.54 -35.09 -7.95
C PRO A 584 -3.71 -34.64 -6.49
N TYR A 585 -3.73 -33.36 -6.22
CA TYR A 585 -3.65 -32.83 -4.86
C TYR A 585 -5.04 -32.74 -4.22
N GLN A 586 -5.18 -33.21 -2.99
CA GLN A 586 -6.39 -33.02 -2.18
C GLN A 586 -6.14 -31.91 -1.18
N PHE A 587 -6.96 -30.89 -1.25
CA PHE A 587 -6.90 -29.74 -0.37
C PHE A 587 -7.68 -30.00 0.92
N SER A 588 -7.15 -29.60 2.06
CA SER A 588 -7.79 -29.74 3.36
C SER A 588 -7.69 -28.50 4.24
N GLY A 589 -7.49 -27.33 3.65
CA GLY A 589 -7.48 -26.07 4.39
C GLY A 589 -7.31 -24.83 3.51
N PRO A 590 -7.76 -23.68 3.96
CA PRO A 590 -7.56 -22.41 3.28
C PRO A 590 -6.10 -21.96 3.37
N GLY A 591 -5.63 -21.17 2.39
CA GLY A 591 -4.55 -20.24 2.59
C GLY A 591 -4.95 -19.17 3.62
N SER A 592 -4.09 -18.18 3.90
CA SER A 592 -4.38 -17.15 4.90
C SER A 592 -5.67 -16.38 4.65
N GLY A 593 -6.16 -16.38 3.42
CA GLY A 593 -7.31 -15.57 3.00
C GLY A 593 -6.97 -14.10 2.76
N ILE A 594 -5.71 -13.70 2.91
CA ILE A 594 -5.22 -12.32 2.82
C ILE A 594 -4.55 -12.07 1.48
#